data_db7fc2078f8b131742f5a3e9bfa82b7a
#
_entry.id   db7fc2078f8b131742f5a3e9bfa82b7a
#
_cell.length_a   1.000
_cell.length_b   1.000
_cell.length_c   1.000
_cell.angle_alpha   90.00
_cell.angle_beta   90.00
_cell.angle_gamma   90.00
#
_symmetry.space_group_name_H-M   'P 1'
#
loop_
_entity.id
_entity.type
_entity.pdbx_description
1 polymer ?
#
loop_
_entity_poly.entity_id
_entity_poly.type
_entity_poly.pdbx_seq_one_letter_code
_entity_poly.pdbx_strand_id
1 'polypeptide(L)'
;LFCFCPPAYTDRKKNPTGKGSLTVKITGSKFDMYNEDDTKAVTFFSCISGILDNDEVNSLIDYKHHHFTTRFQHSLNVSYYSYCLCRYFGWDYRSAARAGLMHDLYFFENTSIDENGQKLLKKHPFEALRNSERIFNLNDIEKDAIVNHMWPCVSISRPKFKESLAVSFSDKFCAVMEAGSGLCRFIAKKALYTANTVAEGISDAYNETFDITSFLLKRMRGTATRVLRLAWNFIV
;
A
#
# COMPACT_ATOMS: atom_id res chain seq x y z
N LEU A 1 -13.29 13.09 -16.96
CA LEU A 1 -11.96 12.86 -16.38
C LEU A 1 -11.92 11.45 -15.81
N PHE A 2 -11.35 10.55 -16.58
CA PHE A 2 -11.25 9.13 -16.26
C PHE A 2 -10.18 8.93 -15.18
N CYS A 3 -10.58 8.50 -13.99
CA CYS A 3 -9.68 7.91 -13.04
C CYS A 3 -9.44 6.45 -13.48
N PHE A 4 -8.55 6.25 -14.44
CA PHE A 4 -7.97 4.94 -14.73
C PHE A 4 -7.02 4.62 -13.57
N CYS A 5 -7.46 3.82 -12.63
CA CYS A 5 -6.55 3.10 -11.74
C CYS A 5 -6.07 1.88 -12.53
N PRO A 6 -4.83 1.87 -13.04
CA PRO A 6 -4.32 0.69 -13.72
C PRO A 6 -4.21 -0.45 -12.70
N PRO A 7 -4.34 -1.70 -13.15
CA PRO A 7 -4.16 -2.86 -12.28
C PRO A 7 -2.76 -2.82 -11.66
N ALA A 8 -2.65 -3.27 -10.41
CA ALA A 8 -1.36 -3.64 -9.83
C ALA A 8 -0.85 -4.86 -10.61
N TYR A 9 -0.20 -4.59 -11.73
CA TYR A 9 0.37 -5.61 -12.59
C TYR A 9 1.88 -5.55 -12.41
N THR A 10 2.44 -6.62 -11.90
CA THR A 10 3.88 -6.85 -11.88
C THR A 10 4.33 -7.25 -13.27
N ASP A 11 4.60 -6.30 -14.13
CA ASP A 11 5.25 -6.56 -15.41
C ASP A 11 6.77 -6.64 -15.16
N ARG A 12 7.33 -7.84 -15.31
CA ARG A 12 8.78 -8.04 -15.26
C ARG A 12 9.39 -7.50 -16.55
N LYS A 13 9.70 -6.22 -16.60
CA LYS A 13 10.60 -5.70 -17.62
C LYS A 13 12.04 -5.99 -17.21
N LYS A 14 12.79 -6.64 -18.07
CA LYS A 14 14.21 -6.91 -17.87
C LYS A 14 14.99 -5.59 -17.90
N ASN A 15 15.63 -5.26 -16.79
CA ASN A 15 16.64 -4.18 -16.74
C ASN A 15 17.84 -4.57 -17.60
N PRO A 16 18.66 -3.59 -18.08
CA PRO A 16 19.91 -3.86 -18.81
C PRO A 16 20.91 -4.72 -18.03
N THR A 17 20.76 -4.86 -16.72
CA THR A 17 21.58 -5.74 -15.85
C THR A 17 21.03 -7.17 -15.74
N GLY A 18 19.96 -7.53 -16.48
CA GLY A 18 19.43 -8.90 -16.52
C GLY A 18 18.56 -9.34 -15.32
N LYS A 19 18.43 -8.50 -14.29
CA LYS A 19 17.50 -8.70 -13.18
C LYS A 19 16.14 -8.09 -13.54
N GLY A 20 15.07 -8.87 -13.48
CA GLY A 20 13.72 -8.40 -13.80
C GLY A 20 13.33 -7.21 -12.92
N SER A 21 13.14 -6.03 -13.53
CA SER A 21 12.65 -4.84 -12.84
C SER A 21 11.18 -5.01 -12.52
N LEU A 22 10.85 -5.06 -11.24
CA LEU A 22 9.48 -4.92 -10.76
C LEU A 22 9.08 -3.45 -10.93
N THR A 23 8.27 -3.14 -11.94
CA THR A 23 7.60 -1.83 -12.00
C THR A 23 6.53 -1.79 -10.93
N VAL A 24 6.89 -1.35 -9.74
CA VAL A 24 5.98 -1.22 -8.61
C VAL A 24 5.47 0.22 -8.57
N LYS A 25 4.15 0.39 -8.69
CA LYS A 25 3.50 1.71 -8.60
C LYS A 25 3.00 1.94 -7.18
N ILE A 26 3.21 3.14 -6.67
CA ILE A 26 2.64 3.56 -5.39
C ILE A 26 1.12 3.71 -5.54
N THR A 27 0.36 2.99 -4.73
CA THR A 27 -1.11 3.03 -4.75
C THR A 27 -1.60 4.44 -4.42
N GLY A 28 -2.49 4.97 -5.25
CA GLY A 28 -3.05 6.33 -5.07
C GLY A 28 -2.14 7.46 -5.54
N SER A 29 -0.95 7.17 -6.08
CA SER A 29 -0.01 8.19 -6.58
C SER A 29 0.37 7.94 -8.04
N LYS A 30 0.71 9.01 -8.75
CA LYS A 30 1.36 8.97 -10.07
C LYS A 30 2.89 8.91 -9.96
N PHE A 31 3.41 8.81 -8.75
CA PHE A 31 4.83 8.81 -8.47
C PHE A 31 5.51 7.58 -9.08
N ASP A 32 6.60 7.85 -9.81
CA ASP A 32 7.50 6.83 -10.35
C ASP A 32 8.83 6.93 -9.59
N MET A 33 9.11 5.94 -8.75
CA MET A 33 10.32 5.94 -7.91
C MET A 33 11.62 5.72 -8.70
N TYR A 34 11.51 5.33 -9.97
CA TYR A 34 12.65 5.13 -10.87
C TYR A 34 12.87 6.30 -11.84
N ASN A 35 12.11 7.39 -11.69
CA ASN A 35 12.32 8.59 -12.48
C ASN A 35 13.57 9.34 -12.00
N GLU A 36 14.67 9.23 -12.73
CA GLU A 36 15.97 9.85 -12.40
C GLU A 36 15.93 11.38 -12.52
N ASP A 37 14.98 11.92 -13.27
CA ASP A 37 14.81 13.38 -13.42
C ASP A 37 14.02 14.00 -12.23
N ASP A 38 13.32 13.18 -11.44
CA ASP A 38 12.58 13.63 -10.26
C ASP A 38 13.44 13.53 -9.00
N THR A 39 13.87 14.68 -8.50
CA THR A 39 14.68 14.78 -7.25
C THR A 39 14.01 14.07 -6.06
N LYS A 40 12.69 14.05 -6.00
CA LYS A 40 11.94 13.35 -4.96
C LYS A 40 12.07 11.84 -5.11
N ALA A 41 12.03 11.34 -6.36
CA ALA A 41 12.18 9.92 -6.65
C ALA A 41 13.61 9.45 -6.31
N VAL A 42 14.62 10.17 -6.77
CA VAL A 42 16.03 9.89 -6.47
C VAL A 42 16.28 9.89 -4.96
N THR A 43 15.76 10.89 -4.23
CA THR A 43 15.93 10.98 -2.77
C THR A 43 15.22 9.82 -2.05
N PHE A 44 13.98 9.51 -2.42
CA PHE A 44 13.24 8.40 -1.83
C PHE A 44 13.93 7.07 -2.10
N PHE A 45 14.28 6.80 -3.36
CA PHE A 45 14.99 5.58 -3.73
C PHE A 45 16.30 5.41 -2.97
N SER A 46 17.08 6.49 -2.80
CA SER A 46 18.33 6.44 -2.01
C SER A 46 18.12 6.05 -0.54
N CYS A 47 16.92 6.28 0.03
CA CYS A 47 16.62 5.88 1.40
C CYS A 47 16.42 4.37 1.53
N ILE A 48 15.88 3.71 0.50
CA ILE A 48 15.37 2.34 0.59
C ILE A 48 16.09 1.33 -0.32
N SER A 49 16.96 1.78 -1.25
CA SER A 49 17.62 0.91 -2.23
C SER A 49 18.32 -0.29 -1.59
N GLY A 50 19.10 -0.07 -0.51
CA GLY A 50 19.79 -1.16 0.19
C GLY A 50 18.85 -2.16 0.88
N ILE A 51 17.56 -1.82 1.08
CA ILE A 51 16.56 -2.73 1.61
C ILE A 51 15.89 -3.48 0.45
N LEU A 52 15.64 -2.80 -0.67
CA LEU A 52 15.03 -3.40 -1.87
C LEU A 52 15.92 -4.47 -2.53
N ASP A 53 17.24 -4.40 -2.33
CA ASP A 53 18.17 -5.40 -2.86
C ASP A 53 18.17 -6.73 -2.06
N ASN A 54 17.45 -6.80 -0.95
CA ASN A 54 17.39 -7.98 -0.09
C ASN A 54 16.31 -8.97 -0.53
N ASP A 55 16.68 -10.24 -0.70
CA ASP A 55 15.78 -11.28 -1.18
C ASP A 55 14.63 -11.59 -0.21
N GLU A 56 14.86 -11.50 1.11
CA GLU A 56 13.80 -11.72 2.10
C GLU A 56 12.74 -10.60 2.06
N VAL A 57 13.16 -9.36 1.83
CA VAL A 57 12.22 -8.25 1.63
C VAL A 57 11.42 -8.46 0.34
N ASN A 58 12.08 -8.90 -0.73
CA ASN A 58 11.42 -9.19 -2.01
C ASN A 58 10.45 -10.38 -1.92
N SER A 59 10.72 -11.37 -1.04
CA SER A 59 9.82 -12.50 -0.82
C SER A 59 8.45 -12.09 -0.24
N LEU A 60 8.32 -10.89 0.35
CA LEU A 60 7.04 -10.36 0.81
C LEU A 60 6.00 -10.21 -0.32
N ILE A 61 6.42 -10.30 -1.58
CA ILE A 61 5.50 -10.31 -2.73
C ILE A 61 4.61 -11.55 -2.76
N ASP A 62 5.08 -12.66 -2.19
CA ASP A 62 4.36 -13.93 -2.14
C ASP A 62 3.30 -13.96 -1.02
N TYR A 63 3.40 -13.03 -0.06
CA TYR A 63 2.47 -12.93 1.05
C TYR A 63 1.35 -11.94 0.76
N LYS A 64 0.10 -12.38 0.87
CA LYS A 64 -1.06 -11.51 0.71
C LYS A 64 -1.19 -10.58 1.90
N HIS A 65 -1.41 -9.30 1.62
CA HIS A 65 -1.81 -8.30 2.59
C HIS A 65 -3.20 -7.80 2.22
N HIS A 66 -4.17 -7.95 3.13
CA HIS A 66 -5.58 -7.78 2.78
C HIS A 66 -5.98 -8.55 1.50
N HIS A 67 -7.18 -8.31 0.96
CA HIS A 67 -7.67 -9.11 -0.19
C HIS A 67 -7.07 -8.71 -1.55
N PHE A 68 -6.35 -7.58 -1.66
CA PHE A 68 -6.08 -6.95 -2.95
C PHE A 68 -4.62 -6.54 -3.18
N THR A 69 -3.77 -6.63 -2.17
CA THR A 69 -2.35 -6.24 -2.26
C THR A 69 -1.44 -7.34 -1.71
N THR A 70 -0.18 -7.31 -2.11
CA THR A 70 0.88 -8.09 -1.47
C THR A 70 1.44 -7.31 -0.29
N ARG A 71 2.06 -8.00 0.67
CA ARG A 71 2.73 -7.36 1.82
C ARG A 71 3.86 -6.45 1.36
N PHE A 72 4.60 -6.85 0.33
CA PHE A 72 5.62 -6.00 -0.31
C PHE A 72 5.04 -4.67 -0.82
N GLN A 73 3.95 -4.74 -1.59
CA GLN A 73 3.32 -3.53 -2.14
C GLN A 73 2.79 -2.61 -1.03
N HIS A 74 2.16 -3.18 0.00
CA HIS A 74 1.71 -2.44 1.17
C HIS A 74 2.89 -1.74 1.86
N SER A 75 3.94 -2.48 2.20
CA SER A 75 5.14 -1.94 2.87
C SER A 75 5.79 -0.82 2.05
N LEU A 76 5.83 -0.95 0.73
CA LEU A 76 6.35 0.10 -0.14
C LEU A 76 5.45 1.35 -0.15
N ASN A 77 4.13 1.17 -0.16
CA ASN A 77 3.19 2.28 -0.04
C ASN A 77 3.37 3.03 1.30
N VAL A 78 3.46 2.29 2.41
CA VAL A 78 3.69 2.86 3.74
C VAL A 78 5.03 3.60 3.80
N SER A 79 6.08 3.03 3.23
CA SER A 79 7.41 3.66 3.10
C SER A 79 7.32 5.02 2.40
N TYR A 80 6.66 5.07 1.25
CA TYR A 80 6.54 6.30 0.47
C TYR A 80 5.72 7.38 1.18
N TYR A 81 4.55 7.03 1.74
CA TYR A 81 3.71 8.01 2.43
C TYR A 81 4.35 8.50 3.73
N SER A 82 5.05 7.63 4.47
CA SER A 82 5.84 8.03 5.64
C SER A 82 6.98 9.00 5.26
N TYR A 83 7.68 8.70 4.16
CA TYR A 83 8.68 9.60 3.59
C TYR A 83 8.09 10.97 3.25
N CYS A 84 6.97 11.01 2.53
CA CYS A 84 6.33 12.27 2.16
C CYS A 84 5.92 13.09 3.37
N LEU A 85 5.29 12.44 4.36
CA LEU A 85 4.82 13.10 5.56
C LEU A 85 5.98 13.67 6.39
N CYS A 86 7.02 12.87 6.63
CA CYS A 86 8.20 13.31 7.38
C CYS A 86 8.97 14.39 6.64
N ARG A 87 9.10 14.29 5.31
CA ARG A 87 9.74 15.34 4.52
C ARG A 87 8.99 16.68 4.58
N TYR A 88 7.66 16.63 4.53
CA TYR A 88 6.81 17.83 4.64
C TYR A 88 7.00 18.55 5.97
N PHE A 89 7.11 17.81 7.08
CA PHE A 89 7.30 18.38 8.41
C PHE A 89 8.78 18.61 8.79
N GLY A 90 9.73 18.32 7.92
CA GLY A 90 11.16 18.44 8.22
C GLY A 90 11.65 17.43 9.27
N TRP A 91 11.02 16.25 9.34
CA TRP A 91 11.41 15.16 10.25
C TRP A 91 12.39 14.21 9.56
N ASP A 92 12.88 13.18 10.28
CA ASP A 92 13.76 12.18 9.68
C ASP A 92 13.00 11.27 8.72
N TYR A 93 12.87 11.76 7.48
CA TYR A 93 12.19 11.04 6.40
C TYR A 93 12.94 9.76 5.97
N ARG A 94 14.27 9.70 6.20
CA ARG A 94 15.06 8.51 5.86
C ARG A 94 14.69 7.35 6.78
N SER A 95 14.72 7.55 8.09
CA SER A 95 14.32 6.55 9.07
C SER A 95 12.85 6.15 8.90
N ALA A 96 11.96 7.10 8.62
CA ALA A 96 10.55 6.81 8.38
C ALA A 96 10.32 5.96 7.12
N ALA A 97 11.02 6.27 6.01
CA ALA A 97 10.93 5.48 4.78
C ALA A 97 11.42 4.04 4.99
N ARG A 98 12.58 3.88 5.64
CA ARG A 98 13.16 2.58 5.93
C ARG A 98 12.27 1.75 6.85
N ALA A 99 11.82 2.34 7.96
CA ALA A 99 10.91 1.68 8.89
C ALA A 99 9.59 1.29 8.21
N GLY A 100 9.02 2.18 7.39
CA GLY A 100 7.81 1.89 6.62
C GLY A 100 7.96 0.72 5.65
N LEU A 101 9.14 0.50 5.06
CA LEU A 101 9.38 -0.66 4.21
C LEU A 101 9.54 -1.96 5.00
N MET A 102 10.03 -1.87 6.24
CA MET A 102 10.34 -3.03 7.08
C MET A 102 9.25 -3.35 8.13
N HIS A 103 8.23 -2.49 8.33
CA HIS A 103 7.28 -2.62 9.43
C HIS A 103 6.53 -3.96 9.46
N ASP A 104 6.34 -4.57 8.30
CA ASP A 104 5.65 -5.84 8.09
C ASP A 104 6.58 -6.96 7.57
N LEU A 105 7.88 -6.93 7.94
CA LEU A 105 8.84 -7.95 7.54
C LEU A 105 8.68 -9.22 8.37
N TYR A 106 7.59 -9.96 8.12
CA TYR A 106 7.30 -11.26 8.73
C TYR A 106 6.78 -12.27 7.70
N PHE A 107 6.92 -13.59 7.96
CA PHE A 107 6.79 -14.65 6.95
C PHE A 107 5.72 -15.70 7.29
N PHE A 108 4.65 -15.31 7.97
CA PHE A 108 3.49 -16.18 8.22
C PHE A 108 2.20 -15.55 7.70
N GLU A 109 1.19 -16.37 7.47
CA GLU A 109 -0.12 -15.89 7.02
C GLU A 109 -0.89 -15.19 8.13
N ASN A 110 -1.70 -14.18 7.78
CA ASN A 110 -2.48 -13.39 8.75
C ASN A 110 -3.51 -14.23 9.54
N THR A 111 -3.87 -15.40 9.02
CA THR A 111 -4.79 -16.35 9.66
C THR A 111 -4.10 -17.34 10.59
N SER A 112 -2.76 -17.36 10.60
CA SER A 112 -1.98 -18.30 11.39
C SER A 112 -2.20 -18.09 12.89
N ILE A 113 -2.25 -19.20 13.63
CA ILE A 113 -2.36 -19.24 15.10
C ILE A 113 -1.10 -19.91 15.68
N ASP A 114 -0.73 -19.51 16.89
CA ASP A 114 0.37 -20.15 17.63
C ASP A 114 -0.10 -21.42 18.37
N GLU A 115 0.84 -22.08 19.04
CA GLU A 115 0.59 -23.32 19.83
C GLU A 115 -0.44 -23.12 20.95
N ASN A 116 -0.67 -21.86 21.37
CA ASN A 116 -1.65 -21.50 22.39
C ASN A 116 -3.00 -21.03 21.82
N GLY A 117 -3.21 -21.17 20.50
CA GLY A 117 -4.42 -20.76 19.83
C GLY A 117 -4.55 -19.23 19.65
N GLN A 118 -3.48 -18.45 19.86
CA GLN A 118 -3.49 -17.00 19.67
C GLN A 118 -3.13 -16.64 18.23
N LYS A 119 -3.80 -15.62 17.69
CA LYS A 119 -3.49 -15.11 16.34
C LYS A 119 -2.08 -14.53 16.30
N LEU A 120 -1.23 -15.09 15.46
CA LEU A 120 0.15 -14.61 15.23
C LEU A 120 0.18 -13.16 14.73
N LEU A 121 -0.89 -12.70 14.10
CA LEU A 121 -1.05 -11.32 13.66
C LEU A 121 -0.84 -10.30 14.80
N LYS A 122 -1.15 -10.63 16.05
CA LYS A 122 -0.87 -9.74 17.20
C LYS A 122 0.63 -9.64 17.52
N LYS A 123 1.42 -10.62 17.11
CA LYS A 123 2.86 -10.72 17.38
C LYS A 123 3.71 -10.20 16.21
N HIS A 124 3.09 -9.94 15.04
CA HIS A 124 3.85 -9.57 13.83
C HIS A 124 4.76 -8.35 13.99
N PRO A 125 4.45 -7.29 14.78
CA PRO A 125 5.37 -6.17 14.94
C PRO A 125 6.72 -6.58 15.57
N PHE A 126 6.68 -7.50 16.51
CA PHE A 126 7.90 -8.02 17.17
C PHE A 126 8.67 -8.96 16.24
N GLU A 127 7.97 -9.76 15.44
CA GLU A 127 8.60 -10.60 14.41
C GLU A 127 9.23 -9.75 13.30
N ALA A 128 8.55 -8.71 12.86
CA ALA A 128 9.07 -7.77 11.88
C ALA A 128 10.33 -7.06 12.41
N LEU A 129 10.33 -6.64 13.70
CA LEU A 129 11.53 -6.07 14.32
C LEU A 129 12.67 -7.08 14.35
N ARG A 130 12.42 -8.30 14.82
CA ARG A 130 13.44 -9.36 14.92
C ARG A 130 14.07 -9.68 13.56
N ASN A 131 13.24 -9.83 12.53
CA ASN A 131 13.73 -10.08 11.18
C ASN A 131 14.51 -8.89 10.62
N SER A 132 14.04 -7.68 10.86
CA SER A 132 14.71 -6.46 10.40
C SER A 132 16.07 -6.26 11.09
N GLU A 133 16.17 -6.50 12.41
CA GLU A 133 17.44 -6.41 13.14
C GLU A 133 18.45 -7.49 12.73
N ARG A 134 17.97 -8.67 12.33
CA ARG A 134 18.83 -9.74 11.81
C ARG A 134 19.49 -9.39 10.49
N ILE A 135 18.79 -8.61 9.64
CA ILE A 135 19.20 -8.33 8.26
C ILE A 135 19.87 -6.96 8.16
N PHE A 136 19.37 -5.96 8.90
CA PHE A 136 19.76 -4.57 8.77
C PHE A 136 20.21 -3.97 10.10
N ASN A 137 21.11 -2.98 10.01
CA ASN A 137 21.42 -2.15 11.16
C ASN A 137 20.34 -1.07 11.32
N LEU A 138 19.56 -1.13 12.41
CA LEU A 138 18.44 -0.25 12.69
C LEU A 138 18.80 0.77 13.77
N ASN A 139 18.36 2.01 13.57
CA ASN A 139 18.40 3.03 14.63
C ASN A 139 17.16 2.94 15.54
N ASP A 140 17.15 3.72 16.63
CA ASP A 140 16.06 3.69 17.61
C ASP A 140 14.72 4.13 17.06
N ILE A 141 14.71 5.07 16.10
CA ILE A 141 13.49 5.53 15.42
C ILE A 141 12.89 4.39 14.60
N GLU A 142 13.72 3.68 13.83
CA GLU A 142 13.29 2.55 13.01
C GLU A 142 12.71 1.42 13.87
N LYS A 143 13.39 1.08 14.97
CA LYS A 143 12.93 0.05 15.93
C LYS A 143 11.58 0.41 16.54
N ASP A 144 11.46 1.64 17.06
CA ASP A 144 10.22 2.12 17.67
C ASP A 144 9.08 2.15 16.65
N ALA A 145 9.36 2.60 15.41
CA ALA A 145 8.36 2.65 14.35
C ALA A 145 7.85 1.26 13.98
N ILE A 146 8.74 0.27 13.84
CA ILE A 146 8.37 -1.11 13.50
C ILE A 146 7.52 -1.73 14.61
N VAL A 147 7.92 -1.61 15.89
CA VAL A 147 7.18 -2.23 17.00
C VAL A 147 5.83 -1.56 17.24
N ASN A 148 5.76 -0.25 17.11
CA ASN A 148 4.57 0.51 17.49
C ASN A 148 3.69 0.93 16.31
N HIS A 149 3.94 0.41 15.09
CA HIS A 149 3.13 0.78 13.92
C HIS A 149 1.64 0.47 14.09
N MET A 150 1.29 -0.55 14.87
CA MET A 150 -0.12 -0.94 15.13
C MET A 150 -0.87 -0.02 16.10
N TRP A 151 -0.20 0.99 16.68
CA TRP A 151 -0.89 1.99 17.50
C TRP A 151 -1.86 2.83 16.62
N PRO A 152 -3.04 3.25 17.11
CA PRO A 152 -3.65 2.94 18.41
C PRO A 152 -4.54 1.67 18.39
N CYS A 153 -4.61 0.95 17.27
CA CYS A 153 -5.64 -0.09 17.05
C CYS A 153 -5.40 -1.36 17.86
N VAL A 154 -4.15 -1.81 17.98
CA VAL A 154 -3.79 -3.07 18.67
C VAL A 154 -2.74 -2.85 19.74
N SER A 155 -1.79 -1.94 19.53
CA SER A 155 -0.75 -1.62 20.50
C SER A 155 -1.26 -0.57 21.49
N ILE A 156 -1.05 -0.83 22.79
CA ILE A 156 -1.33 0.13 23.86
C ILE A 156 -0.16 1.13 23.99
N SER A 157 1.06 0.71 23.64
CA SER A 157 2.25 1.56 23.70
C SER A 157 2.21 2.63 22.61
N ARG A 158 2.21 3.87 23.04
CA ARG A 158 2.32 5.00 22.13
C ARG A 158 3.73 5.06 21.52
N PRO A 159 3.87 5.31 20.20
CA PRO A 159 5.14 5.60 19.57
C PRO A 159 5.91 6.73 20.27
N LYS A 160 7.21 6.56 20.45
CA LYS A 160 8.07 7.53 21.14
C LYS A 160 8.49 8.66 20.24
N PHE A 161 8.67 8.37 18.95
CA PHE A 161 9.14 9.34 17.96
C PHE A 161 7.98 9.79 17.05
N LYS A 162 8.08 11.02 16.56
CA LYS A 162 7.14 11.57 15.61
C LYS A 162 7.15 10.82 14.25
N GLU A 163 8.31 10.33 13.86
CA GLU A 163 8.49 9.47 12.69
C GLU A 163 7.73 8.15 12.84
N SER A 164 7.74 7.57 14.02
CA SER A 164 6.98 6.35 14.34
C SER A 164 5.47 6.60 14.27
N LEU A 165 5.00 7.79 14.70
CA LEU A 165 3.61 8.19 14.50
C LEU A 165 3.27 8.35 13.01
N ALA A 166 4.20 8.91 12.21
CA ALA A 166 4.02 9.05 10.78
C ALA A 166 3.89 7.67 10.09
N VAL A 167 4.73 6.70 10.48
CA VAL A 167 4.64 5.31 9.95
C VAL A 167 3.30 4.68 10.35
N SER A 168 2.91 4.78 11.62
CA SER A 168 1.64 4.25 12.12
C SER A 168 0.43 4.86 11.39
N PHE A 169 0.44 6.17 11.14
CA PHE A 169 -0.61 6.83 10.36
C PHE A 169 -0.62 6.37 8.90
N SER A 170 0.55 6.34 8.26
CA SER A 170 0.70 5.92 6.86
C SER A 170 0.23 4.49 6.64
N ASP A 171 0.50 3.58 7.57
CA ASP A 171 0.03 2.20 7.53
C ASP A 171 -1.52 2.14 7.47
N LYS A 172 -2.22 2.81 8.38
CA LYS A 172 -3.69 2.86 8.39
C LYS A 172 -4.26 3.54 7.15
N PHE A 173 -3.62 4.63 6.73
CA PHE A 173 -4.00 5.33 5.51
C PHE A 173 -3.87 4.41 4.27
N CYS A 174 -2.75 3.71 4.12
CA CYS A 174 -2.54 2.76 3.04
C CYS A 174 -3.57 1.61 3.09
N ALA A 175 -3.83 1.04 4.27
CA ALA A 175 -4.82 -0.01 4.44
C ALA A 175 -6.23 0.43 3.96
N VAL A 176 -6.65 1.65 4.31
CA VAL A 176 -7.93 2.21 3.86
C VAL A 176 -7.95 2.46 2.36
N MET A 177 -6.88 3.02 1.80
CA MET A 177 -6.75 3.29 0.36
C MET A 177 -6.75 1.98 -0.45
N GLU A 178 -6.06 0.97 0.02
CA GLU A 178 -5.97 -0.34 -0.63
C GLU A 178 -7.30 -1.08 -0.57
N ALA A 179 -7.96 -1.07 0.59
CA ALA A 179 -9.31 -1.63 0.74
C ALA A 179 -10.33 -0.90 -0.14
N GLY A 180 -10.29 0.43 -0.17
CA GLY A 180 -11.17 1.25 -1.01
C GLY A 180 -10.95 1.00 -2.51
N SER A 181 -9.71 0.93 -2.96
CA SER A 181 -9.36 0.62 -4.35
C SER A 181 -9.77 -0.80 -4.73
N GLY A 182 -9.64 -1.75 -3.82
CA GLY A 182 -10.07 -3.13 -3.99
C GLY A 182 -11.59 -3.26 -4.07
N LEU A 183 -12.30 -2.57 -3.19
CA LEU A 183 -13.76 -2.52 -3.21
C LEU A 183 -14.28 -1.89 -4.52
N CYS A 184 -13.69 -0.79 -4.96
CA CYS A 184 -14.04 -0.17 -6.25
C CYS A 184 -13.80 -1.11 -7.43
N ARG A 185 -12.67 -1.84 -7.45
CA ARG A 185 -12.39 -2.86 -8.47
C ARG A 185 -13.37 -4.02 -8.42
N PHE A 186 -13.69 -4.51 -7.24
CA PHE A 186 -14.68 -5.57 -7.04
C PHE A 186 -16.06 -5.16 -7.55
N ILE A 187 -16.51 -3.95 -7.17
CA ILE A 187 -17.80 -3.39 -7.61
C ILE A 187 -17.80 -3.20 -9.14
N ALA A 188 -16.70 -2.64 -9.70
CA ALA A 188 -16.58 -2.45 -11.14
C ALA A 188 -16.59 -3.77 -11.91
N LYS A 189 -15.87 -4.80 -11.40
CA LYS A 189 -15.87 -6.14 -12.00
C LYS A 189 -17.24 -6.80 -11.93
N LYS A 190 -17.92 -6.68 -10.78
CA LYS A 190 -19.27 -7.22 -10.61
C LYS A 190 -20.28 -6.48 -11.49
N ALA A 191 -20.18 -5.15 -11.57
CA ALA A 191 -21.01 -4.34 -12.45
C ALA A 191 -20.80 -4.69 -13.94
N LEU A 192 -19.53 -4.88 -14.34
CA LEU A 192 -19.20 -5.31 -15.71
C LEU A 192 -19.71 -6.71 -16.01
N TYR A 193 -19.54 -7.65 -15.05
CA TYR A 193 -20.11 -9.00 -15.19
C TYR A 193 -21.63 -8.97 -15.32
N THR A 194 -22.31 -8.21 -14.46
CA THR A 194 -23.77 -8.04 -14.51
C THR A 194 -24.20 -7.37 -15.82
N ALA A 195 -23.48 -6.33 -16.28
CA ALA A 195 -23.74 -5.66 -17.54
C ALA A 195 -23.59 -6.61 -18.74
N ASN A 196 -22.56 -7.47 -18.75
CA ASN A 196 -22.35 -8.47 -19.79
C ASN A 196 -23.44 -9.55 -19.76
N THR A 197 -23.82 -10.06 -18.57
CA THR A 197 -24.89 -11.07 -18.43
C THR A 197 -26.25 -10.50 -18.83
N VAL A 198 -26.48 -9.22 -18.53
CA VAL A 198 -27.70 -8.49 -18.94
C VAL A 198 -27.66 -8.21 -20.46
N ALA A 199 -26.50 -7.86 -21.03
CA ALA A 199 -26.36 -7.65 -22.47
C ALA A 199 -26.57 -8.94 -23.28
N GLU A 200 -26.14 -10.10 -22.75
CA GLU A 200 -26.43 -11.42 -23.35
C GLU A 200 -27.92 -11.79 -23.25
N GLY A 201 -28.62 -11.33 -22.17
CA GLY A 201 -30.07 -11.55 -22.00
C GLY A 201 -30.98 -10.53 -22.69
N ILE A 202 -30.46 -9.39 -23.14
CA ILE A 202 -31.24 -8.26 -23.69
C ILE A 202 -31.04 -8.08 -25.20
N SER A 203 -30.57 -9.08 -25.91
CA SER A 203 -30.63 -9.08 -27.35
C SER A 203 -32.11 -8.82 -27.90
N ASP A 204 -33.10 -9.00 -27.02
CA ASP A 204 -34.53 -8.85 -27.39
C ASP A 204 -35.27 -7.68 -26.70
N ALA A 205 -34.61 -6.89 -25.81
CA ALA A 205 -35.29 -5.77 -25.12
C ALA A 205 -34.44 -4.49 -25.14
N TYR A 206 -34.16 -4.07 -26.36
CA TYR A 206 -33.42 -2.81 -26.64
C TYR A 206 -34.35 -1.63 -26.43
N ASN A 207 -34.26 -0.82 -25.39
CA ASN A 207 -34.42 0.67 -25.43
C ASN A 207 -34.63 1.41 -24.10
N GLU A 208 -34.82 0.80 -22.92
CA GLU A 208 -35.22 1.59 -21.74
C GLU A 208 -34.24 1.63 -20.53
N THR A 209 -33.14 0.90 -20.53
CA THR A 209 -32.31 0.75 -19.30
C THR A 209 -30.96 1.47 -19.32
N PHE A 210 -30.67 2.27 -20.32
CA PHE A 210 -29.36 2.97 -20.45
C PHE A 210 -29.18 4.11 -19.44
N ASP A 211 -30.25 4.64 -18.86
CA ASP A 211 -30.18 5.87 -18.05
C ASP A 211 -29.83 5.63 -16.57
N ILE A 212 -30.19 4.47 -15.99
CA ILE A 212 -29.99 4.20 -14.56
C ILE A 212 -28.54 3.87 -14.23
N THR A 213 -27.85 3.13 -15.10
CA THR A 213 -26.45 2.75 -14.87
C THR A 213 -25.53 3.95 -15.05
N SER A 214 -25.81 4.84 -15.99
CA SER A 214 -25.05 6.08 -16.19
C SER A 214 -25.23 7.04 -15.01
N PHE A 215 -26.43 7.13 -14.44
CA PHE A 215 -26.75 7.95 -13.27
C PHE A 215 -26.03 7.44 -12.01
N LEU A 216 -26.04 6.13 -11.74
CA LEU A 216 -25.37 5.53 -10.58
C LEU A 216 -23.86 5.65 -10.68
N LEU A 217 -23.27 5.42 -11.85
CA LEU A 217 -21.84 5.61 -12.09
C LEU A 217 -21.42 7.07 -11.94
N LYS A 218 -22.24 8.04 -12.40
CA LYS A 218 -21.99 9.47 -12.23
C LYS A 218 -22.04 9.90 -10.75
N ARG A 219 -22.96 9.34 -9.98
CA ARG A 219 -23.11 9.60 -8.54
C ARG A 219 -21.97 8.97 -7.73
N MET A 220 -21.54 7.74 -8.06
CA MET A 220 -20.38 7.08 -7.44
C MET A 220 -19.06 7.79 -7.77
N ARG A 221 -18.88 8.30 -9.01
CA ARG A 221 -17.74 9.16 -9.39
C ARG A 221 -17.68 10.43 -8.56
N GLY A 222 -18.83 11.09 -8.30
CA GLY A 222 -18.88 12.31 -7.47
C GLY A 222 -18.45 12.07 -6.03
N THR A 223 -18.80 10.94 -5.45
CA THR A 223 -18.46 10.60 -4.07
C THR A 223 -16.97 10.21 -3.94
N ALA A 224 -16.47 9.35 -4.85
CA ALA A 224 -15.05 8.97 -4.87
C ALA A 224 -14.14 10.19 -5.12
N THR A 225 -14.51 11.09 -6.02
CA THR A 225 -13.75 12.32 -6.29
C THR A 225 -13.73 13.28 -5.09
N ARG A 226 -14.83 13.35 -4.31
CA ARG A 226 -14.86 14.16 -3.08
C ARG A 226 -13.94 13.59 -2.00
N VAL A 227 -13.98 12.29 -1.76
CA VAL A 227 -13.11 11.64 -0.76
C VAL A 227 -11.64 11.76 -1.15
N LEU A 228 -11.31 11.54 -2.44
CA LEU A 228 -9.95 11.68 -2.94
C LEU A 228 -9.45 13.14 -2.91
N ARG A 229 -10.33 14.13 -3.15
CA ARG A 229 -9.97 15.55 -3.06
C ARG A 229 -9.71 15.99 -1.61
N LEU A 230 -10.45 15.44 -0.65
CA LEU A 230 -10.22 15.69 0.78
C LEU A 230 -8.89 15.05 1.24
N ALA A 231 -8.59 13.82 0.79
CA ALA A 231 -7.31 13.17 1.09
C ALA A 231 -6.13 13.89 0.41
N TRP A 232 -6.30 14.38 -0.83
CA TRP A 232 -5.26 15.11 -1.56
C TRP A 232 -4.90 16.45 -0.91
N ASN A 233 -5.90 17.21 -0.45
CA ASN A 233 -5.66 18.49 0.26
C ASN A 233 -4.97 18.31 1.62
N PHE A 234 -4.86 17.08 2.13
CA PHE A 234 -4.11 16.74 3.34
C PHE A 234 -2.66 16.31 3.06
N ILE A 235 -2.32 16.00 1.79
CA ILE A 235 -1.02 15.41 1.38
C ILE A 235 -0.18 16.43 0.56
N VAL A 236 -0.82 17.48 0.02
CA VAL A 236 -0.16 18.56 -0.71
C VAL A 236 -0.16 19.84 0.11
#